data_6e1194ee691cec43dde2b673ac8eb060
#
_entry.id   6e1194ee691cec43dde2b673ac8eb060
#
_cell.length_a   1.000
_cell.length_b   1.000
_cell.length_c   1.000
_cell.angle_alpha   90.00
_cell.angle_beta   90.00
_cell.angle_gamma   90.00
#
_symmetry.space_group_name_H-M   'P 1'
#
loop_
_entity.id
_entity.type
_entity.pdbx_description
1 polymer ?
#
loop_
_entity_poly.entity_id
_entity_poly.type
_entity_poly.pdbx_seq_one_letter_code
_entity_poly.pdbx_strand_id
1 'polypeptide(L)'
;EQQAKVALTEEYKNHINKPNIINSKELPNYNSISVDAASSGNPGVMEYQGVDTKTKKLLFKHGPFEQGTNNIGEFLALVHGLAELKKSKNCNPIYTDSITAISWVKKKKCNTKLERNEKTERLFLLVDRALIWLKTKNDDF
;
A
#
# COMPACT_ATOMS: atom_id res chain seq x y z
N GLU A 1 -9.26 -4.60 17.57
CA GLU A 1 -10.18 -3.84 16.83
C GLU A 1 -10.05 -4.14 15.36
N GLN A 2 -11.15 -4.19 14.74
CA GLN A 2 -11.21 -4.66 13.39
C GLN A 2 -11.26 -3.49 12.43
N GLN A 3 -10.39 -3.51 11.49
CA GLN A 3 -10.36 -2.46 10.51
C GLN A 3 -10.92 -2.94 9.21
N ALA A 4 -11.53 -2.03 8.50
CA ALA A 4 -11.99 -2.35 7.18
C ALA A 4 -10.77 -2.54 6.30
N LYS A 5 -10.65 -3.68 5.70
CA LYS A 5 -9.62 -3.94 4.74
C LYS A 5 -10.14 -3.60 3.36
N VAL A 6 -9.24 -3.36 2.44
CA VAL A 6 -9.59 -3.16 1.06
C VAL A 6 -8.97 -4.24 0.22
N ALA A 7 -9.66 -4.60 -0.85
CA ALA A 7 -9.22 -5.72 -1.64
C ALA A 7 -9.63 -5.56 -3.09
N LEU A 8 -9.09 -6.41 -3.92
CA LEU A 8 -9.49 -6.52 -5.31
C LEU A 8 -10.69 -7.44 -5.43
N THR A 9 -11.58 -7.15 -6.34
CA THR A 9 -12.73 -8.01 -6.55
C THR A 9 -12.41 -9.07 -7.58
N GLU A 10 -13.13 -10.17 -7.48
CA GLU A 10 -12.98 -11.27 -8.41
C GLU A 10 -13.43 -10.87 -9.81
N GLU A 11 -14.54 -10.16 -9.90
CA GLU A 11 -15.03 -9.74 -11.21
C GLU A 11 -14.08 -8.80 -11.90
N TYR A 12 -13.35 -8.03 -11.14
CA TYR A 12 -12.37 -7.15 -11.72
C TYR A 12 -11.21 -7.94 -12.32
N LYS A 13 -10.82 -9.02 -11.66
CA LYS A 13 -9.80 -9.91 -12.17
C LYS A 13 -10.20 -10.49 -13.51
N ASN A 14 -11.48 -10.73 -13.70
CA ASN A 14 -11.96 -11.32 -14.94
C ASN A 14 -11.94 -10.34 -16.09
N HIS A 15 -11.94 -9.05 -15.82
CA HIS A 15 -11.94 -8.04 -16.86
C HIS A 15 -10.56 -7.71 -17.35
N ILE A 16 -9.61 -7.65 -16.46
CA ILE A 16 -8.29 -7.14 -16.77
C ILE A 16 -7.27 -7.85 -15.91
N ASN A 17 -6.04 -7.82 -16.38
CA ASN A 17 -4.94 -8.39 -15.63
C ASN A 17 -4.26 -7.34 -14.79
N LYS A 18 -5.03 -6.53 -14.11
CA LYS A 18 -4.46 -5.55 -13.21
C LYS A 18 -5.22 -5.53 -11.90
N PRO A 19 -4.55 -5.18 -10.81
CA PRO A 19 -5.18 -5.15 -9.50
C PRO A 19 -6.29 -4.13 -9.43
N ASN A 20 -7.29 -4.43 -8.64
CA ASN A 20 -8.36 -3.53 -8.33
C ASN A 20 -8.51 -3.49 -6.82
N ILE A 21 -8.63 -2.31 -6.26
CA ILE A 21 -8.64 -2.13 -4.83
C ILE A 21 -10.08 -1.83 -4.40
N ILE A 22 -10.59 -2.61 -3.48
CA ILE A 22 -11.95 -2.42 -3.00
C ILE A 22 -11.96 -2.39 -1.49
N ASN A 23 -12.99 -1.75 -0.96
CA ASN A 23 -13.22 -1.73 0.46
C ASN A 23 -13.82 -3.06 0.87
N SER A 24 -13.16 -3.75 1.77
CA SER A 24 -13.55 -5.10 2.07
C SER A 24 -14.28 -5.17 3.37
N LYS A 25 -15.50 -4.77 3.36
CA LYS A 25 -16.42 -5.25 4.35
C LYS A 25 -16.93 -6.62 4.00
N GLU A 26 -16.57 -7.10 2.84
CA GLU A 26 -16.92 -8.41 2.38
C GLU A 26 -16.00 -9.45 2.93
N LEU A 27 -16.33 -10.70 2.69
CA LEU A 27 -15.51 -11.80 3.11
C LEU A 27 -14.14 -11.71 2.46
N PRO A 28 -13.08 -12.01 3.20
CA PRO A 28 -11.75 -11.89 2.65
C PRO A 28 -11.47 -12.94 1.57
N ASN A 29 -10.71 -12.54 0.58
CA ASN A 29 -10.15 -13.45 -0.38
C ASN A 29 -8.75 -13.80 0.10
N TYR A 30 -8.55 -15.04 0.52
CA TYR A 30 -7.29 -15.44 1.11
C TYR A 30 -6.14 -15.60 0.11
N ASN A 31 -6.46 -15.62 -1.20
CA ASN A 31 -5.42 -15.55 -2.22
C ASN A 31 -5.10 -14.09 -2.49
N SER A 32 -4.42 -13.46 -1.55
CA SER A 32 -4.24 -12.03 -1.60
C SER A 32 -3.02 -11.61 -0.80
N ILE A 33 -2.65 -10.35 -0.94
CA ILE A 33 -1.63 -9.72 -0.12
C ILE A 33 -2.34 -8.75 0.82
N SER A 34 -1.96 -8.77 2.08
CA SER A 34 -2.43 -7.78 3.05
C SER A 34 -1.27 -6.86 3.40
N VAL A 35 -1.50 -5.56 3.29
CA VAL A 35 -0.47 -4.56 3.58
C VAL A 35 -0.89 -3.71 4.75
N ASP A 36 0.10 -3.24 5.50
CA ASP A 36 -0.18 -2.50 6.72
C ASP A 36 1.04 -1.67 7.09
N ALA A 37 0.83 -0.69 7.96
CA ALA A 37 1.88 0.15 8.48
C ALA A 37 1.67 0.35 9.97
N ALA A 38 2.76 0.67 10.66
CA ALA A 38 2.71 0.98 12.07
C ALA A 38 3.57 2.19 12.33
N SER A 39 3.06 3.10 13.14
CA SER A 39 3.79 4.31 13.49
C SER A 39 3.64 4.54 14.98
N SER A 40 4.74 4.88 15.67
CA SER A 40 4.69 5.15 17.09
C SER A 40 4.13 6.54 17.39
N GLY A 41 3.79 7.30 16.36
CA GLY A 41 3.21 8.63 16.49
C GLY A 41 3.04 9.21 15.10
N ASN A 42 2.48 10.41 15.01
CA ASN A 42 2.26 11.08 13.72
C ASN A 42 2.78 12.51 13.80
N PRO A 43 4.10 12.72 13.62
CA PRO A 43 5.08 11.74 13.15
C PRO A 43 5.71 10.92 14.27
N GLY A 44 6.29 9.80 13.88
CA GLY A 44 7.00 8.93 14.80
C GLY A 44 7.77 7.88 14.03
N VAL A 45 8.36 6.93 14.73
CA VAL A 45 9.05 5.82 14.11
C VAL A 45 8.00 5.00 13.35
N MET A 46 8.25 4.73 12.09
CA MET A 46 7.26 4.09 11.23
C MET A 46 7.88 2.96 10.41
N GLU A 47 7.12 1.91 10.22
CA GLU A 47 7.51 0.83 9.32
C GLU A 47 6.27 0.32 8.60
N TYR A 48 6.47 -0.38 7.48
CA TYR A 48 5.36 -0.95 6.76
C TYR A 48 5.72 -2.35 6.24
N GLN A 49 4.71 -3.13 5.94
CA GLN A 49 4.93 -4.51 5.50
C GLN A 49 3.78 -5.02 4.65
N GLY A 50 4.04 -6.11 3.96
CA GLY A 50 3.02 -6.86 3.26
C GLY A 50 3.19 -8.34 3.56
N VAL A 51 2.08 -9.03 3.73
CA VAL A 51 2.10 -10.46 4.05
C VAL A 51 1.12 -11.19 3.14
N ASP A 52 1.36 -12.49 2.98
CA ASP A 52 0.38 -13.37 2.37
C ASP A 52 -0.81 -13.46 3.31
N THR A 53 -2.01 -13.17 2.81
CA THR A 53 -3.18 -13.10 3.68
C THR A 53 -3.48 -14.44 4.34
N LYS A 54 -3.33 -15.53 3.61
CA LYS A 54 -3.67 -16.85 4.12
C LYS A 54 -2.64 -17.36 5.10
N THR A 55 -1.38 -17.34 4.72
CA THR A 55 -0.32 -17.96 5.50
C THR A 55 0.33 -17.03 6.49
N LYS A 56 0.11 -15.74 6.34
CA LYS A 56 0.76 -14.69 7.13
C LYS A 56 2.26 -14.61 6.88
N LYS A 57 2.74 -15.27 5.83
CA LYS A 57 4.14 -15.19 5.47
C LYS A 57 4.51 -13.77 5.09
N LEU A 58 5.58 -13.26 5.65
CA LEU A 58 6.06 -11.92 5.35
C LEU A 58 6.60 -11.88 3.93
N LEU A 59 6.09 -10.97 3.12
CA LEU A 59 6.51 -10.80 1.74
C LEU A 59 7.49 -9.65 1.60
N PHE A 60 7.26 -8.58 2.33
CA PHE A 60 8.19 -7.46 2.38
C PHE A 60 7.97 -6.65 3.64
N LYS A 61 9.02 -5.99 4.07
CA LYS A 61 8.97 -5.12 5.23
C LYS A 61 10.06 -4.06 5.08
N HIS A 62 9.70 -2.82 5.36
CA HIS A 62 10.64 -1.71 5.28
C HIS A 62 10.52 -0.81 6.49
N GLY A 63 11.65 -0.26 6.90
CA GLY A 63 11.75 0.56 8.08
C GLY A 63 12.69 -0.09 9.08
N PRO A 64 12.79 0.47 10.28
CA PRO A 64 12.06 1.65 10.71
C PRO A 64 12.57 2.93 10.07
N PHE A 65 11.65 3.85 9.83
CA PHE A 65 11.98 5.19 9.41
C PHE A 65 11.89 6.10 10.64
N GLU A 66 12.84 6.98 10.77
CA GLU A 66 12.99 7.77 11.99
C GLU A 66 11.76 8.60 12.27
N GLN A 67 11.22 9.23 11.25
CA GLN A 67 9.99 10.01 11.38
C GLN A 67 9.10 9.78 10.18
N GLY A 68 7.93 9.25 10.43
CA GLY A 68 6.96 9.03 9.37
C GLY A 68 5.57 9.13 9.94
N THR A 69 4.59 8.94 9.10
CA THR A 69 3.20 8.91 9.52
C THR A 69 2.58 7.61 9.07
N ASN A 70 1.50 7.25 9.74
CA ASN A 70 0.81 6.04 9.38
C ASN A 70 0.32 6.10 7.92
N ASN A 71 -0.19 7.26 7.51
CA ASN A 71 -0.72 7.40 6.15
C ASN A 71 0.35 7.20 5.09
N ILE A 72 1.55 7.74 5.30
CA ILE A 72 2.64 7.52 4.35
C ILE A 72 3.03 6.05 4.32
N GLY A 73 3.10 5.41 5.49
CA GLY A 73 3.42 4.00 5.56
C GLY A 73 2.41 3.15 4.81
N GLU A 74 1.13 3.43 5.02
CA GLU A 74 0.08 2.70 4.32
C GLU A 74 0.16 2.92 2.81
N PHE A 75 0.44 4.15 2.40
CA PHE A 75 0.60 4.47 0.98
C PHE A 75 1.75 3.67 0.37
N LEU A 76 2.91 3.69 1.02
CA LEU A 76 4.08 2.97 0.51
C LEU A 76 3.84 1.46 0.50
N ALA A 77 3.19 0.94 1.54
CA ALA A 77 2.89 -0.49 1.59
C ALA A 77 1.98 -0.89 0.43
N LEU A 78 0.98 -0.06 0.14
CA LEU A 78 0.05 -0.35 -0.95
C LEU A 78 0.76 -0.31 -2.30
N VAL A 79 1.57 0.72 -2.55
CA VAL A 79 2.30 0.81 -3.80
C VAL A 79 3.27 -0.36 -3.96
N HIS A 80 3.97 -0.70 -2.88
CA HIS A 80 4.90 -1.83 -2.92
C HIS A 80 4.18 -3.13 -3.26
N GLY A 81 3.01 -3.35 -2.63
CA GLY A 81 2.23 -4.54 -2.92
C GLY A 81 1.75 -4.58 -4.36
N LEU A 82 1.31 -3.44 -4.89
CA LEU A 82 0.88 -3.36 -6.28
C LEU A 82 2.05 -3.64 -7.22
N ALA A 83 3.23 -3.14 -6.91
CA ALA A 83 4.41 -3.38 -7.73
C ALA A 83 4.79 -4.86 -7.73
N GLU A 84 4.68 -5.51 -6.57
CA GLU A 84 4.97 -6.93 -6.49
C GLU A 84 3.99 -7.74 -7.34
N LEU A 85 2.72 -7.38 -7.30
CA LEU A 85 1.73 -8.08 -8.10
C LEU A 85 1.98 -7.90 -9.60
N LYS A 86 2.34 -6.70 -10.01
CA LYS A 86 2.63 -6.45 -11.41
C LYS A 86 3.87 -7.20 -11.86
N LYS A 87 4.89 -7.20 -11.03
CA LYS A 87 6.14 -7.87 -11.34
C LYS A 87 5.93 -9.36 -11.56
N SER A 88 5.06 -9.97 -10.76
CA SER A 88 4.77 -11.40 -10.88
C SER A 88 3.63 -11.68 -11.84
N LYS A 89 3.11 -10.65 -12.51
CA LYS A 89 1.98 -10.77 -13.44
C LYS A 89 0.79 -11.43 -12.76
N ASN A 90 0.54 -11.02 -11.55
CA ASN A 90 -0.46 -11.59 -10.69
C ASN A 90 -1.58 -10.58 -10.48
N CYS A 91 -2.82 -11.01 -10.60
CA CYS A 91 -3.95 -10.13 -10.36
C CYS A 91 -4.71 -10.52 -9.10
N ASN A 92 -4.02 -11.11 -8.14
CA ASN A 92 -4.60 -11.37 -6.84
C ASN A 92 -4.97 -10.07 -6.15
N PRO A 93 -5.96 -10.12 -5.27
CA PRO A 93 -6.36 -8.94 -4.51
C PRO A 93 -5.26 -8.43 -3.58
N ILE A 94 -5.37 -7.15 -3.27
CA ILE A 94 -4.52 -6.56 -2.25
C ILE A 94 -5.42 -5.87 -1.22
N TYR A 95 -5.15 -6.14 0.04
CA TYR A 95 -5.95 -5.61 1.16
C TYR A 95 -5.19 -4.51 1.89
N THR A 96 -5.88 -3.42 2.15
CA THR A 96 -5.40 -2.39 3.05
C THR A 96 -6.60 -1.82 3.80
N ASP A 97 -6.38 -1.33 4.99
CA ASP A 97 -7.45 -0.69 5.75
C ASP A 97 -7.40 0.83 5.65
N SER A 98 -6.55 1.35 4.76
CA SER A 98 -6.34 2.80 4.67
C SER A 98 -7.06 3.38 3.46
N ILE A 99 -8.16 4.06 3.72
CA ILE A 99 -8.89 4.78 2.68
C ILE A 99 -8.03 5.89 2.11
N THR A 100 -7.24 6.54 2.96
CA THR A 100 -6.34 7.60 2.53
C THR A 100 -5.31 7.07 1.54
N ALA A 101 -4.71 5.93 1.84
CA ALA A 101 -3.72 5.35 0.94
C ALA A 101 -4.33 5.01 -0.41
N ILE A 102 -5.53 4.46 -0.41
CA ILE A 102 -6.22 4.15 -1.66
C ILE A 102 -6.44 5.41 -2.48
N SER A 103 -6.90 6.47 -1.82
CA SER A 103 -7.13 7.74 -2.49
C SER A 103 -5.85 8.29 -3.11
N TRP A 104 -4.76 8.23 -2.36
CA TRP A 104 -3.47 8.74 -2.86
C TRP A 104 -2.98 7.93 -4.05
N VAL A 105 -3.14 6.62 -4.01
CA VAL A 105 -2.74 5.77 -5.13
C VAL A 105 -3.57 6.09 -6.37
N LYS A 106 -4.88 6.21 -6.20
CA LYS A 106 -5.77 6.49 -7.33
C LYS A 106 -5.50 7.85 -7.93
N LYS A 107 -5.17 8.83 -7.10
CA LYS A 107 -4.86 10.19 -7.56
C LYS A 107 -3.40 10.33 -7.96
N LYS A 108 -2.59 9.33 -7.67
CA LYS A 108 -1.15 9.34 -7.94
C LYS A 108 -0.48 10.53 -7.28
N LYS A 109 -0.85 10.77 -6.03
CA LYS A 109 -0.32 11.87 -5.22
C LYS A 109 -0.16 11.39 -3.78
N CYS A 110 0.84 11.91 -3.09
CA CYS A 110 1.00 11.69 -1.67
C CYS A 110 0.76 13.02 -0.97
N ASN A 111 -0.47 13.25 -0.59
CA ASN A 111 -0.89 14.55 -0.09
C ASN A 111 -0.66 14.65 1.41
N THR A 112 0.59 14.47 1.82
CA THR A 112 0.98 14.49 3.22
C THR A 112 1.38 15.89 3.65
N LYS A 113 1.22 16.17 4.95
CA LYS A 113 1.67 17.40 5.56
C LYS A 113 2.99 17.23 6.29
N LEU A 114 3.57 16.04 6.24
CA LEU A 114 4.84 15.80 6.88
C LEU A 114 5.92 16.63 6.21
N GLU A 115 6.73 17.29 7.01
CA GLU A 115 7.78 18.15 6.50
C GLU A 115 8.96 17.32 6.00
N ARG A 116 9.52 17.72 4.84
CA ARG A 116 10.69 17.07 4.29
C ARG A 116 11.93 17.73 4.88
N ASN A 117 12.73 16.93 5.59
CA ASN A 117 13.94 17.42 6.23
C ASN A 117 14.92 16.25 6.37
N GLU A 118 16.03 16.47 7.11
CA GLU A 118 17.03 15.42 7.26
C GLU A 118 16.47 14.12 7.79
N LYS A 119 15.54 14.21 8.72
CA LYS A 119 15.01 13.02 9.37
C LYS A 119 14.00 12.29 8.52
N THR A 120 13.42 12.96 7.54
CA THR A 120 12.40 12.38 6.68
C THR A 120 12.88 12.15 5.26
N GLU A 121 14.10 12.55 4.93
CA GLU A 121 14.57 12.49 3.54
C GLU A 121 14.56 11.09 2.98
N ARG A 122 15.01 10.11 3.75
CA ARG A 122 15.03 8.72 3.28
C ARG A 122 13.62 8.24 2.95
N LEU A 123 12.66 8.63 3.78
CA LEU A 123 11.27 8.26 3.55
C LEU A 123 10.73 8.95 2.29
N PHE A 124 11.01 10.25 2.13
CA PHE A 124 10.53 10.98 0.96
C PHE A 124 11.15 10.51 -0.34
N LEU A 125 12.37 9.99 -0.29
CA LEU A 125 12.96 9.38 -1.49
C LEU A 125 12.14 8.17 -1.94
N LEU A 126 11.65 7.38 -0.99
CA LEU A 126 10.77 6.27 -1.33
C LEU A 126 9.43 6.77 -1.86
N VAL A 127 8.89 7.83 -1.26
CA VAL A 127 7.64 8.41 -1.75
C VAL A 127 7.83 8.89 -3.19
N ASP A 128 8.95 9.56 -3.47
CA ASP A 128 9.23 10.03 -4.83
C ASP A 128 9.25 8.86 -5.81
N ARG A 129 9.92 7.78 -5.44
CA ARG A 129 10.00 6.60 -6.30
C ARG A 129 8.63 5.97 -6.52
N ALA A 130 7.83 5.91 -5.46
CA ALA A 130 6.48 5.36 -5.57
C ALA A 130 5.63 6.20 -6.51
N LEU A 131 5.73 7.51 -6.41
CA LEU A 131 4.96 8.40 -7.27
C LEU A 131 5.40 8.28 -8.74
N ILE A 132 6.70 8.16 -8.98
CA ILE A 132 7.21 7.96 -10.32
C ILE A 132 6.66 6.65 -10.88
N TRP A 133 6.70 5.59 -10.09
CA TRP A 133 6.17 4.30 -10.52
C TRP A 133 4.70 4.40 -10.90
N LEU A 134 3.90 5.04 -10.05
CA LEU A 134 2.47 5.21 -10.33
C LEU A 134 2.22 5.98 -11.61
N LYS A 135 3.01 7.02 -11.85
CA LYS A 135 2.81 7.88 -13.01
C LYS A 135 3.28 7.25 -14.31
N THR A 136 4.23 6.33 -14.23
CA THR A 136 4.74 5.67 -15.43
C THR A 136 3.88 4.48 -15.83
N LYS A 137 2.96 4.05 -14.98
CA LYS A 137 2.04 2.98 -15.32
C LYS A 137 0.74 3.58 -15.82
N ASN A 138 0.27 3.07 -16.93
CA ASN A 138 -0.99 3.53 -17.51
C ASN A 138 -2.17 2.78 -16.92
N ASP A 139 -2.00 2.28 -15.70
CA ASP A 139 -3.05 1.53 -15.03
C ASP A 139 -3.93 2.43 -14.22
N ASP A 140 -5.17 2.06 -14.16
CA ASP A 140 -6.16 2.74 -13.37
C ASP A 140 -6.38 1.93 -12.10
N PHE A 141 -5.89 2.41 -11.00
CA PHE A 141 -6.05 1.69 -9.73
C PHE A 141 -7.30 2.17 -8.95
#